data_842c46091a03276f2286a87ab337b34f
#
_entry.id   842c46091a03276f2286a87ab337b34f
#
_cell.length_a   1.000
_cell.length_b   1.000
_cell.length_c   1.000
_cell.angle_alpha   90.00
_cell.angle_beta   90.00
_cell.angle_gamma   90.00
#
_symmetry.space_group_name_H-M   'P 1'
#
loop_
_entity.id
_entity.type
_entity.pdbx_description
1 polymer ?
#
loop_
_entity_poly.entity_id
_entity_poly.type
_entity_poly.pdbx_seq_one_letter_code
_entity_poly.pdbx_strand_id
1 'polypeptide(L)'
;MSETLNLGVIGLGRAFTLMLPTFMADPRIRMVAASDPRLDARERFAAEFGAKVYEDAESLCADPDVKAVYVASPHQFHLDHVKCAAAHGKHVMVEKPMALSVDDCQEMIAAARQANIKLLIGHSHSFDLPYLRARAMIQSGAYGRVRMINALNFTDFLYRPRRPEELDTEAGGGVVFSQAAHQVDIVRLLAQAKATSVRALTGNWDSLRPTEGAYTAQIKFENGSFASLTYSGYAHLDTDEFMGWRGELGQKRDSDASYGRARQALRKTATPAEEIAMKNARAYGTAGHDAFRAGSDLAHNHFGLIVVSCERADLRPLPQGVMVFGDEMRHFEEIPPPTIPRKEVVDELYAAAMLGTPPLHSGEWGLATLEICLAILESAKSGSEVELQHQT
;
A
#
# COMPACT_ATOMS: atom_id res chain seq x y z
N MET A 1 -25.87 18.19 3.56
CA MET A 1 -25.25 17.03 2.89
C MET A 1 -23.84 17.45 2.49
N SER A 2 -22.82 16.65 2.76
CA SER A 2 -21.44 16.92 2.31
C SER A 2 -21.42 16.89 0.77
N GLU A 3 -20.66 17.79 0.16
CA GLU A 3 -20.44 17.80 -1.30
C GLU A 3 -19.77 16.47 -1.71
N THR A 4 -20.18 15.88 -2.83
CA THR A 4 -19.62 14.62 -3.32
C THR A 4 -18.34 14.88 -4.10
N LEU A 5 -17.29 14.10 -3.86
CA LEU A 5 -16.04 14.15 -4.62
C LEU A 5 -16.21 13.29 -5.89
N ASN A 6 -16.19 13.94 -7.04
CA ASN A 6 -16.19 13.29 -8.34
C ASN A 6 -14.78 12.73 -8.65
N LEU A 7 -14.66 11.41 -8.70
CA LEU A 7 -13.41 10.68 -8.87
C LEU A 7 -13.29 10.15 -10.31
N GLY A 8 -12.15 10.43 -10.96
CA GLY A 8 -11.69 9.75 -12.16
C GLY A 8 -10.73 8.61 -11.78
N VAL A 9 -10.69 7.54 -12.56
CA VAL A 9 -9.81 6.40 -12.32
C VAL A 9 -8.93 6.15 -13.54
N ILE A 10 -7.61 6.20 -13.37
CA ILE A 10 -6.63 5.84 -14.41
C ILE A 10 -6.09 4.44 -14.11
N GLY A 11 -6.48 3.47 -14.94
CA GLY A 11 -6.09 2.07 -14.79
C GLY A 11 -7.12 1.25 -14.00
N LEU A 12 -7.79 0.33 -14.68
CA LEU A 12 -8.79 -0.58 -14.11
C LEU A 12 -8.17 -1.96 -13.80
N GLY A 13 -6.93 -1.95 -13.28
CA GLY A 13 -6.16 -3.14 -12.93
C GLY A 13 -6.53 -3.72 -11.57
N ARG A 14 -5.60 -4.54 -11.02
CA ARG A 14 -5.77 -5.18 -9.70
C ARG A 14 -5.84 -4.17 -8.55
N ALA A 15 -5.05 -3.10 -8.57
CA ALA A 15 -5.06 -2.08 -7.53
C ALA A 15 -6.46 -1.43 -7.43
N PHE A 16 -7.04 -1.05 -8.57
CA PHE A 16 -8.41 -0.57 -8.61
C PHE A 16 -9.41 -1.56 -8.03
N THR A 17 -9.33 -2.86 -8.39
CA THR A 17 -10.26 -3.87 -7.83
C THR A 17 -10.19 -4.00 -6.31
N LEU A 18 -9.04 -3.70 -5.71
CA LEU A 18 -8.87 -3.71 -4.25
C LEU A 18 -9.50 -2.48 -3.57
N MET A 19 -9.52 -1.33 -4.26
CA MET A 19 -10.12 -0.10 -3.74
C MET A 19 -11.61 0.06 -4.10
N LEU A 20 -12.07 -0.66 -5.12
CA LEU A 20 -13.44 -0.55 -5.61
C LEU A 20 -14.53 -0.72 -4.53
N PRO A 21 -14.47 -1.72 -3.62
CA PRO A 21 -15.46 -1.84 -2.54
C PRO A 21 -15.52 -0.61 -1.63
N THR A 22 -14.38 0.06 -1.42
CA THR A 22 -14.28 1.29 -0.63
C THR A 22 -14.99 2.44 -1.33
N PHE A 23 -14.67 2.66 -2.61
CA PHE A 23 -15.28 3.75 -3.39
C PHE A 23 -16.79 3.56 -3.60
N MET A 24 -17.26 2.31 -3.75
CA MET A 24 -18.68 2.00 -3.87
C MET A 24 -19.47 2.19 -2.58
N ALA A 25 -18.83 1.90 -1.42
CA ALA A 25 -19.51 1.95 -0.14
C ALA A 25 -19.51 3.36 0.50
N ASP A 26 -18.62 4.25 0.10
CA ASP A 26 -18.53 5.59 0.68
C ASP A 26 -19.40 6.61 -0.11
N PRO A 27 -20.45 7.15 0.50
CA PRO A 27 -21.39 8.05 -0.20
C PRO A 27 -20.77 9.40 -0.58
N ARG A 28 -19.56 9.71 -0.08
CA ARG A 28 -18.82 10.93 -0.43
C ARG A 28 -18.09 10.82 -1.76
N ILE A 29 -17.93 9.61 -2.30
CA ILE A 29 -17.24 9.36 -3.56
C ILE A 29 -18.24 9.04 -4.66
N ARG A 30 -18.05 9.65 -5.83
CA ARG A 30 -18.75 9.29 -7.05
C ARG A 30 -17.73 9.06 -8.17
N MET A 31 -17.61 7.84 -8.63
CA MET A 31 -16.78 7.51 -9.80
C MET A 31 -17.51 8.00 -11.06
N VAL A 32 -16.97 9.04 -11.70
CA VAL A 32 -17.60 9.74 -12.84
C VAL A 32 -16.90 9.46 -14.16
N ALA A 33 -15.63 9.01 -14.11
CA ALA A 33 -14.84 8.74 -15.30
C ALA A 33 -13.81 7.63 -15.05
N ALA A 34 -13.45 6.88 -16.09
CA ALA A 34 -12.30 5.98 -16.05
C ALA A 34 -11.53 5.97 -17.37
N SER A 35 -10.23 5.69 -17.30
CA SER A 35 -9.41 5.37 -18.47
C SER A 35 -8.65 4.05 -18.28
N ASP A 36 -8.64 3.23 -19.32
CA ASP A 36 -7.89 1.97 -19.39
C ASP A 36 -7.71 1.62 -20.88
N PRO A 37 -6.57 1.08 -21.33
CA PRO A 37 -6.40 0.68 -22.73
C PRO A 37 -7.36 -0.46 -23.14
N ARG A 38 -7.87 -1.27 -22.21
CA ARG A 38 -8.77 -2.40 -22.47
C ARG A 38 -10.20 -1.94 -22.67
N LEU A 39 -10.74 -2.19 -23.84
CA LEU A 39 -12.11 -1.81 -24.20
C LEU A 39 -13.17 -2.49 -23.31
N ASP A 40 -13.02 -3.79 -23.05
CA ASP A 40 -13.91 -4.58 -22.20
C ASP A 40 -14.05 -4.02 -20.78
N ALA A 41 -12.93 -3.57 -20.20
CA ALA A 41 -12.92 -2.94 -18.87
C ALA A 41 -13.65 -1.58 -18.90
N ARG A 42 -13.43 -0.77 -19.95
CA ARG A 42 -14.10 0.52 -20.12
C ARG A 42 -15.60 0.36 -20.28
N GLU A 43 -16.04 -0.54 -21.17
CA GLU A 43 -17.47 -0.80 -21.42
C GLU A 43 -18.19 -1.27 -20.16
N ARG A 44 -17.56 -2.18 -19.41
CA ARG A 44 -18.11 -2.64 -18.13
C ARG A 44 -18.21 -1.50 -17.11
N PHE A 45 -17.18 -0.65 -17.00
CA PHE A 45 -17.17 0.48 -16.07
C PHE A 45 -18.30 1.48 -16.41
N ALA A 46 -18.47 1.80 -17.70
CA ALA A 46 -19.54 2.66 -18.15
C ALA A 46 -20.93 2.08 -17.81
N ALA A 47 -21.11 0.78 -18.04
CA ALA A 47 -22.39 0.11 -17.75
C ALA A 47 -22.70 0.02 -16.25
N GLU A 48 -21.68 -0.23 -15.41
CA GLU A 48 -21.84 -0.42 -13.96
C GLU A 48 -22.06 0.91 -13.22
N PHE A 49 -21.36 1.97 -13.62
CA PHE A 49 -21.36 3.25 -12.90
C PHE A 49 -22.07 4.39 -13.63
N GLY A 50 -22.53 4.19 -14.87
CA GLY A 50 -23.08 5.28 -15.71
C GLY A 50 -22.05 6.38 -15.97
N ALA A 51 -20.76 6.03 -15.95
CA ALA A 51 -19.65 6.95 -15.99
C ALA A 51 -19.09 7.10 -17.42
N LYS A 52 -18.41 8.22 -17.68
CA LYS A 52 -17.67 8.40 -18.92
C LYS A 52 -16.43 7.52 -18.95
N VAL A 53 -16.03 7.07 -20.15
CA VAL A 53 -14.82 6.24 -20.29
C VAL A 53 -13.94 6.76 -21.42
N TYR A 54 -12.64 6.66 -21.20
CA TYR A 54 -11.60 7.20 -22.07
C TYR A 54 -10.53 6.14 -22.35
N GLU A 55 -9.88 6.24 -23.49
CA GLU A 55 -8.80 5.34 -23.88
C GLU A 55 -7.47 5.71 -23.18
N ASP A 56 -7.28 6.99 -22.94
CA ASP A 56 -6.06 7.58 -22.39
C ASP A 56 -6.32 8.46 -21.15
N ALA A 57 -5.25 8.76 -20.43
CA ALA A 57 -5.29 9.57 -19.21
C ALA A 57 -5.54 11.06 -19.51
N GLU A 58 -5.05 11.60 -20.64
CA GLU A 58 -5.19 12.99 -21.00
C GLU A 58 -6.67 13.37 -21.18
N SER A 59 -7.41 12.57 -21.95
CA SER A 59 -8.83 12.76 -22.17
C SER A 59 -9.66 12.68 -20.87
N LEU A 60 -9.28 11.78 -19.93
CA LEU A 60 -9.90 11.72 -18.61
C LEU A 60 -9.60 12.97 -17.79
N CYS A 61 -8.33 13.41 -17.75
CA CYS A 61 -7.93 14.57 -16.97
C CYS A 61 -8.55 15.87 -17.50
N ALA A 62 -8.79 15.97 -18.80
CA ALA A 62 -9.47 17.10 -19.44
C ALA A 62 -10.98 17.18 -19.12
N ASP A 63 -11.58 16.12 -18.59
CA ASP A 63 -13.02 16.13 -18.24
C ASP A 63 -13.30 17.11 -17.08
N PRO A 64 -14.15 18.14 -17.28
CA PRO A 64 -14.45 19.12 -16.24
C PRO A 64 -15.22 18.56 -15.04
N ASP A 65 -15.90 17.43 -15.20
CA ASP A 65 -16.64 16.79 -14.11
C ASP A 65 -15.72 16.10 -13.11
N VAL A 66 -14.49 15.73 -13.50
CA VAL A 66 -13.50 15.10 -12.63
C VAL A 66 -12.85 16.14 -11.71
N LYS A 67 -12.89 15.91 -10.39
CA LYS A 67 -12.27 16.73 -9.34
C LYS A 67 -10.95 16.15 -8.84
N ALA A 68 -10.91 14.83 -8.66
CA ALA A 68 -9.73 14.09 -8.25
C ALA A 68 -9.52 12.87 -9.13
N VAL A 69 -8.27 12.41 -9.22
CA VAL A 69 -7.88 11.24 -10.01
C VAL A 69 -7.23 10.21 -9.09
N TYR A 70 -7.71 8.97 -9.17
CA TYR A 70 -7.02 7.82 -8.61
C TYR A 70 -6.16 7.15 -9.69
N VAL A 71 -4.85 7.22 -9.55
CA VAL A 71 -3.87 6.63 -10.47
C VAL A 71 -3.53 5.23 -9.98
N ALA A 72 -4.07 4.22 -10.67
CA ALA A 72 -3.89 2.79 -10.38
C ALA A 72 -3.29 2.03 -11.59
N SER A 73 -2.61 2.75 -12.46
CA SER A 73 -1.82 2.22 -13.58
C SER A 73 -0.56 1.49 -13.09
N PRO A 74 0.17 0.78 -13.95
CA PRO A 74 1.51 0.29 -13.62
C PRO A 74 2.46 1.44 -13.23
N HIS A 75 3.33 1.20 -12.24
CA HIS A 75 4.14 2.25 -11.59
C HIS A 75 5.06 3.03 -12.54
N GLN A 76 5.49 2.44 -13.66
CA GLN A 76 6.29 3.14 -14.67
C GLN A 76 5.55 4.30 -15.35
N PHE A 77 4.22 4.38 -15.25
CA PHE A 77 3.40 5.46 -15.80
C PHE A 77 2.93 6.47 -14.75
N HIS A 78 3.27 6.28 -13.47
CA HIS A 78 2.77 7.14 -12.40
C HIS A 78 3.20 8.60 -12.59
N LEU A 79 4.46 8.86 -12.92
CA LEU A 79 4.99 10.20 -13.16
C LEU A 79 4.16 10.94 -14.23
N ASP A 80 4.00 10.33 -15.41
CA ASP A 80 3.28 10.94 -16.52
C ASP A 80 1.81 11.21 -16.18
N HIS A 81 1.16 10.25 -15.52
CA HIS A 81 -0.25 10.39 -15.14
C HIS A 81 -0.45 11.45 -14.05
N VAL A 82 0.45 11.56 -13.08
CA VAL A 82 0.39 12.61 -12.06
C VAL A 82 0.63 13.99 -12.67
N LYS A 83 1.62 14.12 -13.56
CA LYS A 83 1.89 15.38 -14.29
C LYS A 83 0.71 15.78 -15.16
N CYS A 84 0.10 14.82 -15.86
CA CYS A 84 -1.11 15.04 -16.65
C CYS A 84 -2.27 15.55 -15.77
N ALA A 85 -2.59 14.87 -14.66
CA ALA A 85 -3.63 15.29 -13.74
C ALA A 85 -3.34 16.69 -13.14
N ALA A 86 -2.10 16.95 -12.77
CA ALA A 86 -1.66 18.25 -12.26
C ALA A 86 -1.87 19.39 -13.28
N ALA A 87 -1.51 19.16 -14.56
CA ALA A 87 -1.71 20.13 -15.63
C ALA A 87 -3.17 20.52 -15.82
N HIS A 88 -4.11 19.61 -15.49
CA HIS A 88 -5.55 19.85 -15.54
C HIS A 88 -6.15 20.25 -14.17
N GLY A 89 -5.31 20.56 -13.16
CA GLY A 89 -5.77 21.02 -11.85
C GLY A 89 -6.52 19.97 -11.03
N LYS A 90 -6.31 18.67 -11.30
CA LYS A 90 -6.97 17.59 -10.58
C LYS A 90 -6.16 17.18 -9.35
N HIS A 91 -6.81 17.01 -8.19
CA HIS A 91 -6.18 16.36 -7.04
C HIS A 91 -5.85 14.91 -7.39
N VAL A 92 -4.78 14.36 -6.80
CA VAL A 92 -4.29 13.03 -7.15
C VAL A 92 -4.14 12.16 -5.93
N MET A 93 -4.62 10.93 -6.02
CA MET A 93 -4.18 9.81 -5.23
C MET A 93 -3.50 8.80 -6.16
N VAL A 94 -2.22 8.48 -5.92
CA VAL A 94 -1.45 7.54 -6.74
C VAL A 94 -1.06 6.30 -5.92
N GLU A 95 -1.14 5.13 -6.53
CA GLU A 95 -0.75 3.86 -5.92
C GLU A 95 0.74 3.82 -5.57
N LYS A 96 1.05 3.00 -4.57
CA LYS A 96 2.43 2.70 -4.19
C LYS A 96 3.03 1.59 -5.10
N PRO A 97 4.36 1.55 -5.33
CA PRO A 97 5.29 2.61 -5.00
C PRO A 97 4.97 3.88 -5.79
N MET A 98 5.23 5.04 -5.19
CA MET A 98 4.97 6.34 -5.84
C MET A 98 5.63 6.44 -7.20
N ALA A 99 6.91 6.06 -7.27
CA ALA A 99 7.73 5.98 -8.48
C ALA A 99 8.82 4.92 -8.29
N LEU A 100 9.79 4.85 -9.21
CA LEU A 100 10.95 3.97 -9.12
C LEU A 100 12.25 4.70 -8.79
N SER A 101 12.23 6.04 -8.82
CA SER A 101 13.38 6.88 -8.50
C SER A 101 13.00 8.06 -7.61
N VAL A 102 13.99 8.60 -6.88
CA VAL A 102 13.84 9.82 -6.10
C VAL A 102 13.50 11.00 -7.01
N ASP A 103 14.15 11.10 -8.17
CA ASP A 103 13.95 12.20 -9.12
C ASP A 103 12.50 12.23 -9.62
N ASP A 104 11.94 11.08 -10.00
CA ASP A 104 10.54 10.99 -10.43
C ASP A 104 9.58 11.46 -9.32
N CYS A 105 9.82 11.05 -8.07
CA CYS A 105 9.03 11.52 -6.95
C CYS A 105 9.11 13.04 -6.77
N GLN A 106 10.31 13.62 -6.90
CA GLN A 106 10.51 15.06 -6.80
C GLN A 106 9.79 15.81 -7.92
N GLU A 107 9.81 15.28 -9.15
CA GLU A 107 9.05 15.85 -10.28
C GLU A 107 7.53 15.81 -10.02
N MET A 108 7.01 14.70 -9.51
CA MET A 108 5.58 14.59 -9.17
C MET A 108 5.19 15.60 -8.08
N ILE A 109 6.01 15.75 -7.04
CA ILE A 109 5.80 16.72 -5.97
C ILE A 109 5.83 18.15 -6.51
N ALA A 110 6.81 18.45 -7.36
CA ALA A 110 6.95 19.78 -7.99
C ALA A 110 5.73 20.11 -8.86
N ALA A 111 5.27 19.16 -9.69
CA ALA A 111 4.09 19.34 -10.53
C ALA A 111 2.83 19.60 -9.68
N ALA A 112 2.62 18.83 -8.61
CA ALA A 112 1.50 19.01 -7.71
C ALA A 112 1.53 20.38 -6.99
N ARG A 113 2.69 20.81 -6.52
CA ARG A 113 2.90 22.14 -5.90
C ARG A 113 2.64 23.28 -6.89
N GLN A 114 3.19 23.18 -8.11
CA GLN A 114 3.02 24.19 -9.16
C GLN A 114 1.54 24.36 -9.54
N ALA A 115 0.81 23.26 -9.64
CA ALA A 115 -0.62 23.25 -9.95
C ALA A 115 -1.52 23.55 -8.73
N ASN A 116 -0.93 23.71 -7.54
CA ASN A 116 -1.66 23.87 -6.27
C ASN A 116 -2.72 22.78 -6.01
N ILE A 117 -2.40 21.53 -6.35
CA ILE A 117 -3.23 20.36 -6.10
C ILE A 117 -2.70 19.55 -4.90
N LYS A 118 -3.54 18.67 -4.38
CA LYS A 118 -3.14 17.69 -3.37
C LYS A 118 -2.67 16.42 -4.05
N LEU A 119 -1.52 15.90 -3.59
CA LEU A 119 -0.94 14.63 -4.01
C LEU A 119 -0.87 13.71 -2.80
N LEU A 120 -1.58 12.59 -2.85
CA LEU A 120 -1.59 11.54 -1.84
C LEU A 120 -1.00 10.26 -2.43
N ILE A 121 -0.29 9.51 -1.58
CA ILE A 121 0.28 8.21 -1.94
C ILE A 121 -0.45 7.11 -1.16
N GLY A 122 -1.11 6.22 -1.85
CA GLY A 122 -1.89 5.13 -1.25
C GLY A 122 -2.63 4.30 -2.29
N HIS A 123 -3.11 3.15 -1.90
CA HIS A 123 -3.28 2.65 -0.53
C HIS A 123 -1.98 2.00 0.01
N SER A 124 -1.61 2.37 1.23
CA SER A 124 -0.61 1.66 2.05
C SER A 124 -1.26 1.20 3.37
N HIS A 125 -0.66 0.21 4.05
CA HIS A 125 -1.17 -0.29 5.33
C HIS A 125 -1.00 0.71 6.49
N SER A 126 -0.22 1.78 6.31
CA SER A 126 -0.15 2.88 7.28
C SER A 126 -1.47 3.65 7.46
N PHE A 127 -2.39 3.54 6.49
CA PHE A 127 -3.76 4.06 6.63
C PHE A 127 -4.65 3.20 7.55
N ASP A 128 -4.31 1.92 7.77
CA ASP A 128 -5.20 1.00 8.47
C ASP A 128 -5.42 1.42 9.93
N LEU A 129 -6.65 1.43 10.37
CA LEU A 129 -7.09 1.98 11.65
C LEU A 129 -6.33 1.46 12.87
N PRO A 130 -5.94 0.16 12.97
CA PRO A 130 -5.14 -0.31 14.10
C PRO A 130 -3.77 0.38 14.23
N TYR A 131 -3.12 0.72 13.11
CA TYR A 131 -1.85 1.45 13.13
C TYR A 131 -2.06 2.94 13.45
N LEU A 132 -3.10 3.56 12.88
CA LEU A 132 -3.47 4.94 13.23
C LEU A 132 -3.84 5.06 14.72
N ARG A 133 -4.52 4.04 15.28
CA ARG A 133 -4.84 3.98 16.71
C ARG A 133 -3.59 3.85 17.56
N ALA A 134 -2.68 2.93 17.21
CA ALA A 134 -1.40 2.80 17.91
C ALA A 134 -0.58 4.09 17.85
N ARG A 135 -0.56 4.78 16.69
CA ARG A 135 0.05 6.11 16.57
C ARG A 135 -0.56 7.12 17.52
N ALA A 136 -1.88 7.20 17.59
CA ALA A 136 -2.58 8.13 18.53
C ALA A 136 -2.25 7.81 19.99
N MET A 137 -2.15 6.52 20.35
CA MET A 137 -1.73 6.09 21.69
C MET A 137 -0.29 6.51 22.01
N ILE A 138 0.64 6.40 21.06
CA ILE A 138 2.01 6.89 21.22
C ILE A 138 2.02 8.42 21.39
N GLN A 139 1.25 9.14 20.56
CA GLN A 139 1.15 10.61 20.60
C GLN A 139 0.56 11.14 21.90
N SER A 140 -0.26 10.34 22.59
CA SER A 140 -0.80 10.73 23.91
C SER A 140 0.29 10.91 25.00
N GLY A 141 1.49 10.35 24.76
CA GLY A 141 2.59 10.36 25.74
C GLY A 141 2.39 9.37 26.91
N ALA A 142 1.25 8.68 26.99
CA ALA A 142 0.92 7.80 28.11
C ALA A 142 1.93 6.65 28.28
N TYR A 143 2.55 6.21 27.19
CA TYR A 143 3.50 5.08 27.19
C TYR A 143 4.98 5.52 27.08
N GLY A 144 5.25 6.83 27.07
CA GLY A 144 6.59 7.35 26.85
C GLY A 144 7.02 7.30 25.38
N ARG A 145 8.31 7.50 25.13
CA ARG A 145 8.85 7.55 23.77
C ARG A 145 9.00 6.14 23.19
N VAL A 146 8.80 6.03 21.88
CA VAL A 146 9.17 4.82 21.13
C VAL A 146 10.66 4.60 21.20
N ARG A 147 11.08 3.35 21.46
CA ARG A 147 12.47 2.92 21.56
C ARG A 147 12.85 1.94 20.46
N MET A 148 11.96 1.00 20.16
CA MET A 148 12.22 -0.04 19.17
C MET A 148 10.91 -0.43 18.48
N ILE A 149 10.99 -0.74 17.18
CA ILE A 149 9.89 -1.33 16.42
C ILE A 149 10.39 -2.60 15.75
N ASN A 150 9.64 -3.70 15.91
CA ASN A 150 9.87 -4.93 15.19
C ASN A 150 8.71 -5.20 14.25
N ALA A 151 9.01 -5.48 12.98
CA ALA A 151 8.03 -5.80 11.96
C ALA A 151 8.43 -7.10 11.24
N LEU A 152 7.55 -8.09 11.28
CA LEU A 152 7.76 -9.41 10.68
C LEU A 152 6.58 -9.76 9.79
N ASN A 153 6.85 -10.06 8.51
CA ASN A 153 5.81 -10.54 7.60
C ASN A 153 6.33 -11.63 6.66
N PHE A 154 5.71 -12.81 6.72
CA PHE A 154 5.98 -13.95 5.86
C PHE A 154 4.71 -14.29 5.10
N THR A 155 4.79 -14.30 3.77
CA THR A 155 3.64 -14.49 2.89
C THR A 155 4.00 -15.37 1.68
N ASP A 156 3.02 -15.65 0.85
CA ASP A 156 3.18 -16.34 -0.43
C ASP A 156 3.44 -15.40 -1.61
N PHE A 157 3.86 -14.16 -1.35
CA PHE A 157 3.91 -13.09 -2.35
C PHE A 157 4.66 -13.49 -3.62
N LEU A 158 5.84 -14.10 -3.50
CA LEU A 158 6.68 -14.44 -4.63
C LEU A 158 6.04 -15.48 -5.58
N TYR A 159 5.15 -16.31 -5.04
CA TYR A 159 4.44 -17.37 -5.79
C TYR A 159 3.02 -17.00 -6.23
N ARG A 160 2.57 -15.78 -5.94
CA ARG A 160 1.37 -15.23 -6.59
C ARG A 160 1.69 -14.99 -8.06
N PRO A 161 0.72 -15.13 -9.00
CA PRO A 161 0.98 -14.89 -10.41
C PRO A 161 1.63 -13.53 -10.67
N ARG A 162 2.72 -13.52 -11.44
CA ARG A 162 3.54 -12.33 -11.74
C ARG A 162 3.70 -12.13 -13.23
N ARG A 163 3.94 -10.90 -13.64
CA ARG A 163 4.47 -10.57 -14.97
C ARG A 163 6.00 -10.58 -14.90
N PRO A 164 6.70 -10.73 -16.05
CA PRO A 164 8.17 -10.73 -16.05
C PRO A 164 8.80 -9.53 -15.36
N GLU A 165 8.29 -8.32 -15.60
CA GLU A 165 8.79 -7.09 -14.99
C GLU A 165 8.62 -7.05 -13.46
N GLU A 166 7.68 -7.78 -12.89
CA GLU A 166 7.50 -7.89 -11.45
C GLU A 166 8.47 -8.89 -10.78
N LEU A 167 9.22 -9.62 -11.58
CA LEU A 167 10.31 -10.51 -11.18
C LEU A 167 11.69 -9.93 -11.55
N ASP A 168 11.73 -8.66 -11.89
CA ASP A 168 12.95 -7.91 -12.20
C ASP A 168 13.04 -6.70 -11.25
N THR A 169 14.00 -6.73 -10.34
CA THR A 169 14.21 -5.68 -9.34
C THR A 169 14.53 -4.32 -10.00
N GLU A 170 15.28 -4.31 -11.13
CA GLU A 170 15.62 -3.07 -11.84
C GLU A 170 14.40 -2.45 -12.53
N ALA A 171 13.42 -3.27 -12.89
CA ALA A 171 12.12 -2.81 -13.40
C ALA A 171 11.10 -2.45 -12.31
N GLY A 172 11.51 -2.41 -11.03
CA GLY A 172 10.63 -2.14 -9.90
C GLY A 172 9.86 -3.37 -9.39
N GLY A 173 10.31 -4.56 -9.76
CA GLY A 173 9.80 -5.83 -9.24
C GLY A 173 10.35 -6.17 -7.86
N GLY A 174 10.07 -7.40 -7.42
CA GLY A 174 10.55 -7.91 -6.14
C GLY A 174 9.72 -7.51 -4.93
N VAL A 175 10.17 -8.00 -3.76
CA VAL A 175 9.46 -7.73 -2.50
C VAL A 175 9.79 -6.37 -1.91
N VAL A 176 10.91 -5.74 -2.29
CA VAL A 176 11.27 -4.44 -1.74
C VAL A 176 10.33 -3.36 -2.27
N PHE A 177 10.19 -3.19 -3.57
CA PHE A 177 9.25 -2.21 -4.13
C PHE A 177 7.79 -2.53 -3.80
N SER A 178 7.44 -3.81 -3.79
CA SER A 178 6.03 -4.20 -3.66
C SER A 178 5.55 -4.31 -2.22
N GLN A 179 6.42 -4.74 -1.29
CA GLN A 179 6.04 -5.11 0.07
C GLN A 179 6.77 -4.29 1.14
N ALA A 180 8.07 -3.97 0.94
CA ALA A 180 8.77 -3.15 1.92
C ALA A 180 8.14 -1.76 2.06
N ALA A 181 7.61 -1.19 0.97
CA ALA A 181 6.89 0.08 1.02
C ALA A 181 5.78 0.10 2.09
N HIS A 182 5.03 -0.99 2.27
CA HIS A 182 4.02 -1.09 3.33
C HIS A 182 4.63 -1.17 4.72
N GLN A 183 5.65 -2.02 4.91
CA GLN A 183 6.29 -2.20 6.21
C GLN A 183 7.03 -0.94 6.67
N VAL A 184 7.74 -0.29 5.74
CA VAL A 184 8.45 0.98 5.96
C VAL A 184 7.45 2.09 6.34
N ASP A 185 6.35 2.19 5.62
CA ASP A 185 5.30 3.18 5.87
C ASP A 185 4.74 3.07 7.30
N ILE A 186 4.39 1.84 7.72
CA ILE A 186 3.89 1.59 9.08
C ILE A 186 4.94 1.96 10.13
N VAL A 187 6.19 1.54 9.90
CA VAL A 187 7.27 1.78 10.86
C VAL A 187 7.57 3.27 11.00
N ARG A 188 7.60 4.02 9.89
CA ARG A 188 7.73 5.50 9.91
C ARG A 188 6.57 6.16 10.65
N LEU A 189 5.33 5.71 10.37
CA LEU A 189 4.13 6.20 11.05
C LEU A 189 4.22 6.08 12.57
N LEU A 190 4.73 4.93 13.04
CA LEU A 190 4.79 4.60 14.48
C LEU A 190 6.04 5.17 15.16
N ALA A 191 7.17 5.30 14.48
CA ALA A 191 8.40 5.91 15.01
C ALA A 191 8.23 7.40 15.29
N GLN A 192 7.38 8.10 14.51
CA GLN A 192 7.11 9.54 14.63
C GLN A 192 8.38 10.40 14.63
N ALA A 193 9.37 9.99 13.86
CA ALA A 193 10.66 10.64 13.72
C ALA A 193 11.21 10.36 12.32
N LYS A 194 12.09 11.24 11.85
CA LYS A 194 12.79 11.05 10.58
C LYS A 194 13.73 9.86 10.67
N ALA A 195 13.70 9.01 9.66
CA ALA A 195 14.72 7.98 9.51
C ALA A 195 16.05 8.63 9.11
N THR A 196 17.16 8.08 9.57
CA THR A 196 18.51 8.64 9.32
C THR A 196 19.37 7.71 8.48
N SER A 197 19.26 6.41 8.69
CA SER A 197 20.05 5.44 7.95
C SER A 197 19.41 4.07 7.87
N VAL A 198 19.86 3.25 6.91
CA VAL A 198 19.42 1.88 6.67
C VAL A 198 20.61 0.94 6.55
N ARG A 199 20.53 -0.22 7.21
CA ARG A 199 21.40 -1.38 6.99
C ARG A 199 20.54 -2.58 6.64
N ALA A 200 20.81 -3.25 5.52
CA ALA A 200 19.92 -4.31 5.03
C ALA A 200 20.69 -5.48 4.36
N LEU A 201 19.97 -6.59 4.26
CA LEU A 201 20.32 -7.76 3.46
C LEU A 201 19.08 -8.19 2.66
N THR A 202 19.26 -8.67 1.44
CA THR A 202 18.23 -9.27 0.61
C THR A 202 18.55 -10.71 0.28
N GLY A 203 17.52 -11.51 -0.04
CA GLY A 203 17.68 -12.92 -0.41
C GLY A 203 16.95 -13.24 -1.72
N ASN A 204 17.69 -13.85 -2.66
CA ASN A 204 17.14 -14.42 -3.89
C ASN A 204 17.49 -15.90 -3.92
N TRP A 205 16.53 -16.77 -3.58
CA TRP A 205 16.75 -18.21 -3.36
C TRP A 205 16.02 -19.11 -4.35
N ASP A 206 15.25 -18.55 -5.29
CA ASP A 206 14.53 -19.30 -6.31
C ASP A 206 14.91 -18.79 -7.71
N SER A 207 15.67 -19.60 -8.45
CA SER A 207 16.13 -19.26 -9.79
C SER A 207 15.00 -19.08 -10.83
N LEU A 208 13.81 -19.59 -10.54
CA LEU A 208 12.62 -19.37 -11.36
C LEU A 208 11.92 -18.05 -11.04
N ARG A 209 12.36 -17.37 -9.99
CA ARG A 209 11.86 -16.07 -9.53
C ARG A 209 13.07 -15.13 -9.32
N PRO A 210 13.69 -14.64 -10.42
CA PRO A 210 15.01 -13.99 -10.40
C PRO A 210 14.95 -12.55 -9.84
N THR A 211 14.34 -12.37 -8.67
CA THR A 211 14.27 -11.12 -7.92
C THR A 211 14.46 -11.41 -6.43
N GLU A 212 14.70 -10.39 -5.62
CA GLU A 212 14.71 -10.58 -4.18
C GLU A 212 13.30 -10.99 -3.69
N GLY A 213 13.25 -12.12 -2.97
CA GLY A 213 12.03 -12.66 -2.36
C GLY A 213 11.97 -12.50 -0.86
N ALA A 214 13.07 -12.03 -0.24
CA ALA A 214 13.16 -11.74 1.18
C ALA A 214 14.09 -10.57 1.44
N TYR A 215 13.87 -9.86 2.57
CA TYR A 215 14.83 -8.89 3.11
C TYR A 215 14.78 -8.86 4.63
N THR A 216 15.89 -8.38 5.22
CA THR A 216 15.91 -7.84 6.57
C THR A 216 16.56 -6.48 6.54
N ALA A 217 16.03 -5.53 7.33
CA ALA A 217 16.55 -4.18 7.38
C ALA A 217 16.50 -3.62 8.79
N GLN A 218 17.52 -2.85 9.16
CA GLN A 218 17.53 -2.02 10.35
C GLN A 218 17.47 -0.57 9.92
N ILE A 219 16.56 0.20 10.52
CA ILE A 219 16.35 1.62 10.26
C ILE A 219 16.60 2.38 11.55
N LYS A 220 17.47 3.39 11.53
CA LYS A 220 17.70 4.31 12.64
C LYS A 220 16.85 5.56 12.47
N PHE A 221 16.44 6.17 13.58
CA PHE A 221 15.67 7.39 13.60
C PHE A 221 16.38 8.49 14.42
N GLU A 222 16.15 9.75 14.07
CA GLU A 222 16.80 10.92 14.70
C GLU A 222 16.52 11.04 16.22
N ASN A 223 15.40 10.49 16.71
CA ASN A 223 15.04 10.47 18.13
C ASN A 223 15.73 9.35 18.92
N GLY A 224 16.64 8.61 18.30
CA GLY A 224 17.40 7.50 18.90
C GLY A 224 16.63 6.17 18.95
N SER A 225 15.41 6.11 18.44
CA SER A 225 14.72 4.84 18.24
C SER A 225 15.26 4.12 16.98
N PHE A 226 14.97 2.84 16.88
CA PHE A 226 15.32 2.05 15.69
C PHE A 226 14.25 1.01 15.38
N ALA A 227 14.23 0.56 14.14
CA ALA A 227 13.34 -0.51 13.69
C ALA A 227 14.12 -1.68 13.09
N SER A 228 13.57 -2.89 13.27
CA SER A 228 14.02 -4.11 12.60
C SER A 228 12.87 -4.68 11.79
N LEU A 229 13.06 -4.78 10.49
CA LEU A 229 12.09 -5.28 9.53
C LEU A 229 12.58 -6.61 8.96
N THR A 230 11.68 -7.58 8.85
CA THR A 230 11.94 -8.83 8.14
C THR A 230 10.73 -9.20 7.30
N TYR A 231 10.98 -9.49 6.04
CA TYR A 231 9.95 -9.94 5.11
C TYR A 231 10.43 -11.19 4.34
N SER A 232 9.50 -12.14 4.14
CA SER A 232 9.73 -13.27 3.25
C SER A 232 8.50 -13.54 2.41
N GLY A 233 8.65 -13.55 1.09
CA GLY A 233 7.63 -13.93 0.11
C GLY A 233 7.67 -15.40 -0.30
N TYR A 234 8.49 -16.23 0.38
CA TYR A 234 8.74 -17.63 0.00
C TYR A 234 7.70 -18.65 0.51
N ALA A 235 6.70 -18.21 1.27
CA ALA A 235 5.50 -19.00 1.61
C ALA A 235 5.73 -20.34 2.35
N HIS A 236 6.64 -20.39 3.32
CA HIS A 236 6.72 -21.55 4.21
C HIS A 236 6.00 -21.28 5.54
N LEU A 237 6.30 -20.17 6.22
CA LEU A 237 5.50 -19.63 7.32
C LEU A 237 4.51 -18.62 6.76
N ASP A 238 3.32 -18.53 7.37
CA ASP A 238 2.31 -17.51 7.08
C ASP A 238 2.04 -16.71 8.36
N THR A 239 2.38 -15.43 8.37
CA THR A 239 2.22 -14.56 9.54
C THR A 239 0.76 -14.24 9.87
N ASP A 240 -0.21 -14.59 9.03
CA ASP A 240 -1.64 -14.53 9.36
C ASP A 240 -1.96 -15.38 10.60
N GLU A 241 -1.13 -16.40 10.92
CA GLU A 241 -1.21 -17.18 12.16
C GLU A 241 -1.14 -16.26 13.39
N PHE A 242 -0.24 -15.28 13.40
CA PHE A 242 -0.11 -14.31 14.50
C PHE A 242 -1.24 -13.28 14.53
N MET A 243 -2.05 -13.20 13.46
CA MET A 243 -3.20 -12.31 13.31
C MET A 243 -4.54 -13.04 13.52
N GLY A 244 -4.52 -14.22 14.13
CA GLY A 244 -5.72 -15.05 14.37
C GLY A 244 -6.36 -15.55 13.07
N TRP A 245 -5.53 -15.87 12.08
CA TRP A 245 -5.95 -16.32 10.76
C TRP A 245 -6.88 -15.33 10.05
N ARG A 246 -6.65 -14.05 10.26
CA ARG A 246 -7.13 -12.98 9.39
C ARG A 246 -6.10 -12.72 8.31
N GLY A 247 -6.53 -12.63 7.07
CA GLY A 247 -5.64 -12.29 5.96
C GLY A 247 -5.33 -10.80 5.91
N GLU A 248 -4.34 -10.44 5.13
CA GLU A 248 -3.87 -9.06 4.90
C GLU A 248 -5.00 -8.05 4.63
N LEU A 249 -6.10 -8.51 4.00
CA LEU A 249 -7.27 -7.69 3.68
C LEU A 249 -8.43 -7.85 4.69
N GLY A 250 -8.17 -8.37 5.88
CA GLY A 250 -9.14 -8.53 6.97
C GLY A 250 -10.07 -9.74 6.88
N GLN A 251 -10.05 -10.48 5.77
CA GLN A 251 -10.88 -11.67 5.60
C GLN A 251 -10.43 -12.84 6.48
N LYS A 252 -11.38 -13.62 6.97
CA LYS A 252 -11.08 -14.86 7.68
C LYS A 252 -10.44 -15.88 6.72
N ARG A 253 -9.39 -16.55 7.18
CA ARG A 253 -8.70 -17.62 6.45
C ARG A 253 -8.85 -18.94 7.21
N ASP A 254 -8.90 -20.01 6.45
CA ASP A 254 -8.80 -21.37 6.98
C ASP A 254 -7.32 -21.70 7.21
N SER A 255 -6.95 -21.99 8.46
CA SER A 255 -5.58 -22.32 8.85
C SER A 255 -5.01 -23.49 8.07
N ASP A 256 -5.78 -24.53 7.86
CA ASP A 256 -5.33 -25.77 7.23
C ASP A 256 -5.21 -25.62 5.71
N ALA A 257 -6.05 -24.78 5.12
CA ALA A 257 -6.06 -24.54 3.67
C ALA A 257 -5.08 -23.44 3.23
N SER A 258 -4.40 -22.75 4.13
CA SER A 258 -3.53 -21.61 3.79
C SER A 258 -2.20 -22.01 3.16
N TYR A 259 -1.60 -23.09 3.63
CA TYR A 259 -0.25 -23.48 3.25
C TYR A 259 -0.15 -24.02 1.81
N GLY A 260 0.85 -23.55 1.06
CA GLY A 260 1.23 -24.05 -0.25
C GLY A 260 0.27 -23.72 -1.40
N ARG A 261 -0.84 -23.05 -1.21
CA ARG A 261 -1.84 -22.77 -2.26
C ARG A 261 -1.26 -22.04 -3.47
N ALA A 262 -0.51 -20.97 -3.25
CA ALA A 262 0.08 -20.18 -4.33
C ALA A 262 1.09 -21.01 -5.12
N ARG A 263 1.94 -21.78 -4.43
CA ARG A 263 2.88 -22.72 -5.08
C ARG A 263 2.16 -23.79 -5.88
N GLN A 264 1.09 -24.39 -5.33
CA GLN A 264 0.30 -25.38 -6.04
C GLN A 264 -0.42 -24.81 -7.26
N ALA A 265 -0.94 -23.60 -7.16
CA ALA A 265 -1.58 -22.92 -8.29
C ALA A 265 -0.56 -22.62 -9.39
N LEU A 266 0.62 -22.13 -9.01
CA LEU A 266 1.68 -21.80 -9.96
C LEU A 266 2.24 -23.03 -10.68
N ARG A 267 2.37 -24.17 -10.00
CA ARG A 267 2.79 -25.44 -10.63
C ARG A 267 1.86 -25.94 -11.75
N LYS A 268 0.64 -25.41 -11.81
CA LYS A 268 -0.32 -25.75 -12.88
C LYS A 268 -0.12 -24.90 -14.14
N THR A 269 0.71 -23.85 -14.08
CA THR A 269 1.08 -23.05 -15.23
C THR A 269 2.32 -23.63 -15.89
N ALA A 270 2.25 -23.86 -17.19
CA ALA A 270 3.36 -24.41 -17.96
C ALA A 270 4.21 -23.32 -18.63
N THR A 271 3.65 -22.13 -18.81
CA THR A 271 4.27 -21.02 -19.54
C THR A 271 4.11 -19.67 -18.84
N PRO A 272 5.02 -18.70 -19.07
CA PRO A 272 4.85 -17.32 -18.60
C PRO A 272 3.54 -16.68 -19.07
N ALA A 273 3.07 -17.00 -20.26
CA ALA A 273 1.81 -16.48 -20.81
C ALA A 273 0.60 -16.91 -19.98
N GLU A 274 0.58 -18.15 -19.51
CA GLU A 274 -0.48 -18.66 -18.63
C GLU A 274 -0.43 -17.98 -17.26
N GLU A 275 0.74 -17.69 -16.72
CA GLU A 275 0.89 -16.95 -15.47
C GLU A 275 0.38 -15.50 -15.61
N ILE A 276 0.72 -14.83 -16.72
CA ILE A 276 0.18 -13.51 -17.05
C ILE A 276 -1.34 -13.54 -17.16
N ALA A 277 -1.90 -14.56 -17.82
CA ALA A 277 -3.35 -14.74 -17.95
C ALA A 277 -4.01 -14.91 -16.56
N MET A 278 -3.44 -15.72 -15.67
CA MET A 278 -3.91 -15.88 -14.30
C MET A 278 -3.88 -14.57 -13.51
N LYS A 279 -2.87 -13.74 -13.73
CA LYS A 279 -2.79 -12.42 -13.10
C LYS A 279 -3.86 -11.47 -13.65
N ASN A 280 -3.98 -11.40 -14.97
CA ASN A 280 -4.95 -10.54 -15.63
C ASN A 280 -6.40 -10.93 -15.29
N ALA A 281 -6.67 -12.20 -15.02
CA ALA A 281 -7.98 -12.69 -14.57
C ALA A 281 -8.45 -12.08 -13.22
N ARG A 282 -7.59 -11.35 -12.51
CA ARG A 282 -7.93 -10.64 -11.26
C ARG A 282 -8.18 -9.14 -11.47
N ALA A 283 -8.04 -8.65 -12.70
CA ALA A 283 -8.30 -7.24 -13.02
C ALA A 283 -9.80 -6.97 -13.12
N TYR A 284 -10.20 -5.71 -13.04
CA TYR A 284 -11.57 -5.31 -13.24
C TYR A 284 -12.07 -5.69 -14.65
N GLY A 285 -13.32 -6.09 -14.74
CA GLY A 285 -13.92 -6.53 -16.00
C GLY A 285 -13.79 -8.02 -16.28
N THR A 286 -13.04 -8.78 -15.49
CA THR A 286 -12.82 -10.22 -15.68
C THR A 286 -13.66 -11.07 -14.72
N ALA A 287 -13.87 -12.35 -15.06
CA ALA A 287 -14.63 -13.29 -14.21
C ALA A 287 -14.03 -13.48 -12.80
N GLY A 288 -12.70 -13.33 -12.65
CA GLY A 288 -12.04 -13.45 -11.35
C GLY A 288 -12.25 -12.23 -10.43
N HIS A 289 -12.67 -11.10 -10.99
CA HIS A 289 -13.06 -9.92 -10.22
C HIS A 289 -14.33 -10.20 -9.40
N ASP A 290 -15.33 -10.85 -9.97
CA ASP A 290 -16.61 -11.09 -9.30
C ASP A 290 -16.49 -12.01 -8.09
N ALA A 291 -15.46 -12.87 -8.07
CA ALA A 291 -15.16 -13.75 -6.94
C ALA A 291 -14.56 -13.01 -5.72
N PHE A 292 -14.13 -11.76 -5.88
CA PHE A 292 -13.47 -10.96 -4.84
C PHE A 292 -14.42 -10.01 -4.10
N ARG A 293 -15.70 -10.28 -4.06
CA ARG A 293 -16.61 -9.49 -3.22
C ARG A 293 -16.31 -9.75 -1.74
N ALA A 294 -16.10 -8.65 -0.99
CA ALA A 294 -15.82 -8.70 0.44
C ALA A 294 -16.89 -9.53 1.17
N GLY A 295 -16.45 -10.54 1.90
CA GLY A 295 -17.34 -11.30 2.80
C GLY A 295 -17.89 -10.41 3.91
N SER A 296 -18.97 -10.85 4.56
CA SER A 296 -19.64 -10.11 5.65
C SER A 296 -18.87 -10.10 6.98
N ASP A 297 -17.80 -10.89 7.12
CA ASP A 297 -16.96 -11.00 8.34
C ASP A 297 -15.57 -10.44 8.05
N LEU A 298 -15.47 -9.10 7.94
CA LEU A 298 -14.22 -8.40 7.76
C LEU A 298 -13.73 -7.82 9.08
N ALA A 299 -12.43 -8.00 9.36
CA ALA A 299 -11.68 -7.23 10.33
C ALA A 299 -10.89 -6.12 9.61
N HIS A 300 -10.18 -5.27 10.35
CA HIS A 300 -9.25 -4.34 9.75
C HIS A 300 -8.09 -5.08 9.07
N ASN A 301 -7.54 -4.46 8.05
CA ASN A 301 -6.35 -4.95 7.39
C ASN A 301 -5.15 -4.99 8.35
N HIS A 302 -4.13 -5.76 7.99
CA HIS A 302 -2.85 -5.80 8.69
C HIS A 302 -1.71 -6.08 7.72
N PHE A 303 -0.49 -5.90 8.19
CA PHE A 303 0.71 -6.22 7.42
C PHE A 303 1.70 -7.06 8.25
N GLY A 304 1.24 -8.20 8.77
CA GLY A 304 2.01 -9.09 9.61
C GLY A 304 2.13 -8.62 11.06
N LEU A 305 3.05 -9.22 11.79
CA LEU A 305 3.32 -8.94 13.20
C LEU A 305 4.12 -7.66 13.35
N ILE A 306 3.59 -6.70 14.09
CA ILE A 306 4.30 -5.48 14.48
C ILE A 306 4.22 -5.33 15.99
N VAL A 307 5.37 -5.03 16.60
CA VAL A 307 5.49 -4.71 18.03
C VAL A 307 6.24 -3.39 18.15
N VAL A 308 5.65 -2.44 18.87
CA VAL A 308 6.25 -1.14 19.16
C VAL A 308 6.61 -1.10 20.64
N SER A 309 7.88 -1.10 20.96
CA SER A 309 8.38 -0.97 22.33
C SER A 309 8.57 0.50 22.69
N CYS A 310 7.75 0.97 23.62
CA CYS A 310 7.85 2.28 24.25
C CYS A 310 8.56 2.19 25.60
N GLU A 311 8.74 3.33 26.27
CA GLU A 311 9.42 3.37 27.60
C GLU A 311 8.63 2.60 28.69
N ARG A 312 7.29 2.53 28.59
CA ARG A 312 6.41 1.97 29.63
C ARG A 312 5.39 0.96 29.11
N ALA A 313 5.47 0.58 27.84
CA ALA A 313 4.59 -0.45 27.28
C ALA A 313 5.11 -0.95 25.94
N ASP A 314 4.74 -2.20 25.61
CA ASP A 314 4.74 -2.69 24.24
C ASP A 314 3.35 -2.60 23.65
N LEU A 315 3.23 -2.10 22.42
CA LEU A 315 2.00 -2.02 21.66
C LEU A 315 2.04 -3.02 20.51
N ARG A 316 0.98 -3.80 20.36
CA ARG A 316 0.82 -4.75 19.25
C ARG A 316 -0.50 -4.48 18.54
N PRO A 317 -0.48 -3.79 17.39
CA PRO A 317 -1.65 -3.67 16.52
C PRO A 317 -2.09 -5.04 15.99
N LEU A 318 -3.40 -5.27 16.02
CA LEU A 318 -4.08 -6.47 15.57
C LEU A 318 -5.30 -6.08 14.73
N PRO A 319 -5.84 -6.98 13.88
CA PRO A 319 -7.02 -6.66 13.06
C PRO A 319 -8.26 -6.22 13.83
N GLN A 320 -8.35 -6.50 15.14
CA GLN A 320 -9.48 -6.16 15.99
C GLN A 320 -9.19 -5.02 16.98
N GLY A 321 -7.96 -4.48 17.00
CA GLY A 321 -7.58 -3.43 17.96
C GLY A 321 -6.10 -3.38 18.25
N VAL A 322 -5.74 -2.86 19.42
CA VAL A 322 -4.36 -2.77 19.88
C VAL A 322 -4.21 -3.48 21.23
N MET A 323 -3.36 -4.49 21.29
CA MET A 323 -2.94 -5.09 22.55
C MET A 323 -1.84 -4.24 23.18
N VAL A 324 -2.02 -3.87 24.43
CA VAL A 324 -1.08 -3.09 25.24
C VAL A 324 -0.53 -3.97 26.36
N PHE A 325 0.78 -4.05 26.44
CA PHE A 325 1.51 -4.71 27.52
C PHE A 325 2.22 -3.63 28.34
N GLY A 326 1.57 -3.13 29.38
CA GLY A 326 2.12 -2.11 30.28
C GLY A 326 2.94 -2.72 31.40
N ASP A 327 3.49 -1.87 32.28
CA ASP A 327 4.37 -2.27 33.37
C ASP A 327 3.70 -3.24 34.36
N GLU A 328 2.41 -3.08 34.62
CA GLU A 328 1.69 -3.85 35.64
C GLU A 328 0.62 -4.77 35.05
N MET A 329 0.03 -4.40 33.90
CA MET A 329 -1.07 -5.14 33.29
C MET A 329 -1.04 -5.08 31.79
N ARG A 330 -1.66 -6.05 31.16
CA ARG A 330 -2.03 -5.99 29.74
C ARG A 330 -3.51 -5.70 29.60
N HIS A 331 -3.87 -4.95 28.56
CA HIS A 331 -5.26 -4.74 28.15
C HIS A 331 -5.37 -4.69 26.63
N PHE A 332 -6.56 -4.96 26.13
CA PHE A 332 -6.86 -4.88 24.72
C PHE A 332 -7.76 -3.68 24.45
N GLU A 333 -7.33 -2.79 23.59
CA GLU A 333 -8.13 -1.68 23.11
C GLU A 333 -8.82 -2.11 21.83
N GLU A 334 -10.09 -2.50 21.96
CA GLU A 334 -10.90 -2.98 20.85
C GLU A 334 -11.24 -1.86 19.87
N ILE A 335 -11.18 -2.18 18.58
CA ILE A 335 -11.63 -1.33 17.48
C ILE A 335 -12.79 -2.04 16.79
N PRO A 336 -13.97 -1.40 16.66
CA PRO A 336 -15.09 -2.00 15.96
C PRO A 336 -14.73 -2.42 14.52
N PRO A 337 -15.32 -3.49 13.98
CA PRO A 337 -15.10 -3.90 12.60
C PRO A 337 -15.36 -2.77 11.61
N PRO A 338 -14.65 -2.71 10.47
CA PRO A 338 -14.84 -1.66 9.48
C PRO A 338 -16.23 -1.76 8.84
N THR A 339 -16.96 -0.65 8.81
CA THR A 339 -18.25 -0.56 8.08
C THR A 339 -18.02 -0.33 6.58
N ILE A 340 -16.93 0.34 6.23
CA ILE A 340 -16.45 0.54 4.88
C ILE A 340 -14.98 0.07 4.86
N PRO A 341 -14.60 -0.87 3.98
CA PRO A 341 -13.20 -1.29 3.88
C PRO A 341 -12.30 -0.09 3.57
N ARG A 342 -11.16 0.04 4.24
CA ARG A 342 -10.16 1.11 3.98
C ARG A 342 -10.75 2.52 3.95
N LYS A 343 -11.74 2.77 4.78
CA LYS A 343 -12.43 4.08 4.87
C LYS A 343 -11.45 5.23 5.08
N GLU A 344 -10.39 5.00 5.82
CA GLU A 344 -9.37 5.98 6.20
C GLU A 344 -8.67 6.59 4.96
N VAL A 345 -8.52 5.83 3.88
CA VAL A 345 -7.99 6.31 2.59
C VAL A 345 -8.92 7.36 1.99
N VAL A 346 -10.24 7.09 2.00
CA VAL A 346 -11.23 8.04 1.52
C VAL A 346 -11.34 9.24 2.45
N ASP A 347 -11.26 9.03 3.77
CA ASP A 347 -11.26 10.12 4.75
C ASP A 347 -10.15 11.13 4.47
N GLU A 348 -8.93 10.67 4.22
CA GLU A 348 -7.80 11.53 3.94
C GLU A 348 -7.90 12.19 2.55
N LEU A 349 -8.26 11.43 1.51
CA LEU A 349 -8.47 11.96 0.16
C LEU A 349 -9.54 13.04 0.15
N TYR A 350 -10.68 12.77 0.80
CA TYR A 350 -11.79 13.72 0.88
C TYR A 350 -11.40 14.99 1.65
N ALA A 351 -10.76 14.83 2.81
CA ALA A 351 -10.27 15.96 3.61
C ALA A 351 -9.26 16.81 2.84
N ALA A 352 -8.37 16.19 2.10
CA ALA A 352 -7.37 16.89 1.29
C ALA A 352 -8.01 17.64 0.11
N ALA A 353 -8.85 16.95 -0.68
CA ALA A 353 -9.42 17.49 -1.91
C ALA A 353 -10.57 18.50 -1.68
N MET A 354 -11.42 18.24 -0.67
CA MET A 354 -12.65 19.02 -0.45
C MET A 354 -12.56 20.01 0.71
N LEU A 355 -11.72 19.72 1.73
CA LEU A 355 -11.60 20.58 2.91
C LEU A 355 -10.25 21.30 2.98
N GLY A 356 -9.34 21.03 2.04
CA GLY A 356 -8.00 21.66 1.97
C GLY A 356 -7.02 21.17 3.03
N THR A 357 -7.37 20.16 3.83
CA THR A 357 -6.52 19.62 4.89
C THR A 357 -5.24 19.02 4.28
N PRO A 358 -4.04 19.36 4.78
CA PRO A 358 -2.82 18.70 4.33
C PRO A 358 -2.89 17.19 4.61
N PRO A 359 -2.62 16.32 3.60
CA PRO A 359 -2.62 14.90 3.83
C PRO A 359 -1.40 14.45 4.62
N LEU A 360 -1.56 13.43 5.45
CA LEU A 360 -0.45 12.75 6.12
C LEU A 360 0.40 12.00 5.10
N HIS A 361 -0.26 11.23 4.23
CA HIS A 361 0.39 10.43 3.19
C HIS A 361 0.61 11.28 1.91
N SER A 362 1.29 12.40 2.07
CA SER A 362 1.61 13.33 0.97
C SER A 362 2.65 12.76 0.00
N GLY A 363 2.95 13.51 -1.08
CA GLY A 363 4.05 13.19 -1.99
C GLY A 363 5.39 13.09 -1.27
N GLU A 364 5.66 13.99 -0.32
CA GLU A 364 6.88 13.96 0.50
C GLU A 364 6.95 12.72 1.38
N TRP A 365 5.81 12.30 1.94
CA TRP A 365 5.71 11.05 2.67
C TRP A 365 6.05 9.86 1.78
N GLY A 366 5.51 9.80 0.56
CA GLY A 366 5.78 8.74 -0.41
C GLY A 366 7.23 8.69 -0.86
N LEU A 367 7.84 9.87 -1.12
CA LEU A 367 9.27 10.00 -1.43
C LEU A 367 10.14 9.41 -0.31
N ALA A 368 9.87 9.78 0.95
CA ALA A 368 10.64 9.30 2.09
C ALA A 368 10.51 7.78 2.30
N THR A 369 9.34 7.20 1.99
CA THR A 369 9.16 5.75 2.00
C THR A 369 9.94 5.08 0.87
N LEU A 370 9.89 5.63 -0.34
CA LEU A 370 10.64 5.09 -1.47
C LEU A 370 12.14 5.16 -1.24
N GLU A 371 12.67 6.27 -0.69
CA GLU A 371 14.09 6.40 -0.38
C GLU A 371 14.58 5.28 0.53
N ILE A 372 13.80 4.91 1.56
CA ILE A 372 14.15 3.79 2.43
C ILE A 372 14.15 2.46 1.65
N CYS A 373 13.17 2.24 0.76
CA CYS A 373 13.15 1.04 -0.10
C CYS A 373 14.38 0.95 -1.00
N LEU A 374 14.78 2.05 -1.63
CA LEU A 374 16.00 2.12 -2.43
C LEU A 374 17.25 1.91 -1.58
N ALA A 375 17.30 2.48 -0.37
CA ALA A 375 18.39 2.29 0.59
C ALA A 375 18.51 0.83 1.08
N ILE A 376 17.40 0.08 1.17
CA ILE A 376 17.43 -1.37 1.45
C ILE A 376 18.18 -2.09 0.34
N LEU A 377 17.86 -1.83 -0.92
CA LEU A 377 18.53 -2.46 -2.07
C LEU A 377 20.01 -2.06 -2.15
N GLU A 378 20.31 -0.77 -2.00
CA GLU A 378 21.68 -0.26 -2.03
C GLU A 378 22.54 -0.81 -0.88
N SER A 379 22.00 -0.85 0.34
CA SER A 379 22.70 -1.41 1.51
C SER A 379 22.96 -2.90 1.33
N ALA A 380 22.02 -3.66 0.79
CA ALA A 380 22.21 -5.09 0.51
C ALA A 380 23.29 -5.32 -0.55
N LYS A 381 23.36 -4.47 -1.58
CA LYS A 381 24.33 -4.54 -2.67
C LYS A 381 25.74 -4.12 -2.23
N SER A 382 25.86 -2.99 -1.53
CA SER A 382 27.15 -2.42 -1.11
C SER A 382 27.72 -3.11 0.13
N GLY A 383 26.89 -3.80 0.91
CA GLY A 383 27.29 -4.32 2.20
C GLY A 383 27.55 -3.23 3.25
N SER A 384 27.00 -2.02 3.08
CA SER A 384 27.24 -0.84 3.92
C SER A 384 25.95 -0.22 4.43
N GLU A 385 26.03 0.56 5.51
CA GLU A 385 24.93 1.42 5.94
C GLU A 385 24.76 2.56 4.95
N VAL A 386 23.51 2.93 4.64
CA VAL A 386 23.13 3.98 3.70
C VAL A 386 22.45 5.10 4.48
N GLU A 387 22.98 6.32 4.38
CA GLU A 387 22.40 7.53 4.95
C GLU A 387 21.22 8.04 4.07
N LEU A 388 20.19 8.57 4.73
CA LEU A 388 18.98 9.05 4.09
C LEU A 388 18.97 10.58 4.01
N GLN A 389 18.41 11.15 2.93
CA GLN A 389 18.45 12.58 2.64
C GLN A 389 17.06 13.23 2.53
N HIS A 390 16.02 12.45 2.22
CA HIS A 390 14.68 12.95 1.86
C HIS A 390 13.60 12.58 2.88
N GLN A 391 13.97 12.54 4.17
CA GLN A 391 13.05 12.14 5.23
C GLN A 391 12.21 13.31 5.77
N THR A 392 10.94 13.03 6.09
CA THR A 392 9.96 14.02 6.58
C THR A 392 9.47 13.71 7.99
#